data_d1a4bcfd44bf02665abc0a9e7eb51287
#
_entry.id   d1a4bcfd44bf02665abc0a9e7eb51287
#
_cell.length_a   1.000
_cell.length_b   1.000
_cell.length_c   1.000
_cell.angle_alpha   90.00
_cell.angle_beta   90.00
_cell.angle_gamma   90.00
#
_symmetry.space_group_name_H-M   'P 1'
#
loop_
_entity.id
_entity.type
_entity.pdbx_description
1 polymer ?
#
loop_
_entity_poly.entity_id
_entity_poly.type
_entity_poly.pdbx_seq_one_letter_code
_entity_poly.pdbx_strand_id
1 'polypeptide(L)'
;MKKAYWVVSYQAIHDPAALAAYAPLAVAAIGAGGGTALVRGLPHEVDGRGIKERTVVVEFPSLQAAVDTHHSDAYKQALAALGNGVDRDFRIVEGV
;
A
#
# COMPACT_ATOMS: atom_id res chain seq x y z
N MET A 1 1.41 5.79 21.94
CA MET A 1 2.26 5.30 20.85
C MET A 1 1.84 5.97 19.56
N LYS A 2 2.79 6.45 18.76
CA LYS A 2 2.47 7.07 17.47
C LYS A 2 2.01 5.99 16.49
N LYS A 3 1.02 6.33 15.69
CA LYS A 3 0.62 5.50 14.56
C LYS A 3 1.64 5.60 13.43
N ALA A 4 1.57 4.69 12.47
CA ALA A 4 2.39 4.73 11.28
C ALA A 4 1.55 4.42 10.05
N TYR A 5 2.09 4.74 8.89
CA TYR A 5 1.32 4.71 7.66
C TYR A 5 2.14 4.09 6.53
N TRP A 6 1.46 3.30 5.72
CA TRP A 6 1.91 3.02 4.36
C TRP A 6 1.34 4.11 3.47
N VAL A 7 2.20 4.83 2.79
CA VAL A 7 1.81 5.86 1.84
C VAL A 7 2.26 5.40 0.47
N VAL A 8 1.31 5.07 -0.39
CA VAL A 8 1.58 4.40 -1.66
C VAL A 8 1.00 5.22 -2.80
N SER A 9 1.88 5.67 -3.68
CA SER A 9 1.50 6.43 -4.88
C SER A 9 1.86 5.61 -6.11
N TYR A 10 0.87 5.22 -6.89
CA TYR A 10 1.09 4.48 -8.11
C TYR A 10 1.57 5.42 -9.21
N GLN A 11 2.59 4.98 -9.96
CA GLN A 11 3.14 5.72 -11.09
C GLN A 11 2.56 5.19 -12.40
N ALA A 12 2.45 3.86 -12.53
CA ALA A 12 1.89 3.21 -13.70
C ALA A 12 1.33 1.84 -13.30
N ILE A 13 0.27 1.44 -13.97
CA ILE A 13 -0.31 0.10 -13.84
C ILE A 13 -0.14 -0.58 -15.18
N HIS A 14 0.83 -1.53 -15.25
CA HIS A 14 1.18 -2.23 -16.49
C HIS A 14 0.30 -3.45 -16.71
N ASP A 15 -0.08 -4.12 -15.62
CA ASP A 15 -0.88 -5.34 -15.66
C ASP A 15 -2.03 -5.26 -14.65
N PRO A 16 -3.19 -4.78 -15.10
CA PRO A 16 -4.36 -4.70 -14.21
C PRO A 16 -4.79 -6.03 -13.61
N ALA A 17 -4.56 -7.15 -14.30
CA ALA A 17 -4.90 -8.48 -13.78
C ALA A 17 -4.01 -8.85 -12.59
N ALA A 18 -2.72 -8.49 -12.64
CA ALA A 18 -1.80 -8.71 -11.52
C ALA A 18 -2.22 -7.89 -10.30
N LEU A 19 -2.61 -6.63 -10.52
CA LEU A 19 -3.11 -5.79 -9.44
C LEU A 19 -4.41 -6.36 -8.83
N ALA A 20 -5.30 -6.88 -9.67
CA ALA A 20 -6.54 -7.50 -9.21
C ALA A 20 -6.28 -8.78 -8.39
N ALA A 21 -5.27 -9.55 -8.75
CA ALA A 21 -4.84 -10.74 -7.98
C ALA A 21 -4.18 -10.34 -6.66
N TYR A 22 -3.41 -9.28 -6.66
CA TYR A 22 -2.74 -8.74 -5.48
C TYR A 22 -3.74 -8.22 -4.43
N ALA A 23 -4.78 -7.51 -4.84
CA ALA A 23 -5.65 -6.74 -3.94
C ALA A 23 -6.24 -7.56 -2.79
N PRO A 24 -6.88 -8.72 -3.00
CA PRO A 24 -7.46 -9.48 -1.88
C PRO A 24 -6.40 -10.04 -0.94
N LEU A 25 -5.22 -10.40 -1.46
CA LEU A 25 -4.12 -10.89 -0.63
C LEU A 25 -3.55 -9.76 0.24
N ALA A 26 -3.44 -8.56 -0.33
CA ALA A 26 -2.96 -7.39 0.41
C ALA A 26 -3.95 -6.99 1.51
N VAL A 27 -5.25 -6.98 1.22
CA VAL A 27 -6.30 -6.66 2.21
C VAL A 27 -6.23 -7.62 3.40
N ALA A 28 -6.08 -8.92 3.13
CA ALA A 28 -5.96 -9.93 4.20
C ALA A 28 -4.70 -9.73 5.04
N ALA A 29 -3.55 -9.49 4.39
CA ALA A 29 -2.28 -9.26 5.09
C ALA A 29 -2.32 -8.00 5.95
N ILE A 30 -2.86 -6.91 5.41
CA ILE A 30 -3.01 -5.64 6.11
C ILE A 30 -3.90 -5.81 7.34
N GLY A 31 -5.06 -6.45 7.19
CA GLY A 31 -5.96 -6.70 8.29
C GLY A 31 -5.33 -7.54 9.40
N ALA A 32 -4.60 -8.60 9.04
CA ALA A 32 -3.88 -9.45 9.99
C ALA A 32 -2.80 -8.68 10.75
N GLY A 33 -2.20 -7.66 10.14
CA GLY A 33 -1.19 -6.80 10.75
C GLY A 33 -1.75 -5.64 11.57
N GLY A 34 -3.07 -5.51 11.64
CA GLY A 34 -3.72 -4.42 12.37
C GLY A 34 -3.88 -3.14 11.57
N GLY A 35 -3.71 -3.20 10.25
CA GLY A 35 -3.84 -2.04 9.39
C GLY A 35 -5.29 -1.71 9.03
N THR A 36 -5.55 -0.44 8.79
CA THR A 36 -6.83 0.08 8.34
C THR A 36 -6.62 0.99 7.14
N ALA A 37 -7.27 0.69 6.03
CA ALA A 37 -7.18 1.55 4.85
C ALA A 37 -7.94 2.85 5.10
N LEU A 38 -7.26 3.98 4.96
CA LEU A 38 -7.84 5.31 5.10
C LEU A 38 -8.15 5.94 3.75
N VAL A 39 -7.33 5.67 2.75
CA VAL A 39 -7.46 6.22 1.40
C VAL A 39 -7.22 5.12 0.38
N ARG A 40 -8.06 5.05 -0.62
CA ARG A 40 -7.87 4.17 -1.77
C ARG A 40 -8.64 4.75 -2.94
N GLY A 41 -7.97 5.42 -3.82
CA GLY A 41 -8.64 6.06 -4.96
C GLY A 41 -7.73 6.92 -5.79
N LEU A 42 -8.33 7.64 -6.72
CA LEU A 42 -7.62 8.57 -7.58
C LEU A 42 -7.55 9.95 -6.92
N PRO A 43 -6.43 10.66 -7.04
CA PRO A 43 -6.33 12.03 -6.55
C PRO A 43 -7.36 12.94 -7.25
N HIS A 44 -7.96 13.83 -6.47
CA HIS A 44 -8.79 14.90 -7.02
C HIS A 44 -7.92 15.94 -7.74
N GLU A 45 -6.79 16.26 -7.14
CA GLU A 45 -5.88 17.28 -7.65
C GLU A 45 -4.45 16.84 -7.35
N VAL A 46 -3.53 17.16 -8.23
CA VAL A 46 -2.10 16.91 -8.07
C VAL A 46 -1.32 18.16 -8.40
N ASP A 47 -0.11 18.27 -7.83
CA ASP A 47 0.82 19.36 -8.08
C ASP A 47 2.24 18.80 -8.11
N GLY A 48 3.17 19.59 -8.60
CA GLY A 48 4.57 19.17 -8.69
C GLY A 48 4.72 17.88 -9.51
N ARG A 49 5.26 16.84 -8.88
CA ARG A 49 5.45 15.52 -9.51
C ARG A 49 4.30 14.55 -9.24
N GLY A 50 3.18 15.05 -8.70
CA GLY A 50 2.01 14.22 -8.47
C GLY A 50 1.44 13.68 -9.77
N ILE A 51 1.06 12.40 -9.75
CA ILE A 51 0.45 11.74 -10.90
C ILE A 51 -0.97 11.34 -10.51
N LYS A 52 -1.94 11.60 -11.41
CA LYS A 52 -3.34 11.22 -11.18
C LYS A 52 -3.52 9.73 -11.40
N GLU A 53 -2.91 8.94 -10.52
CA GLU A 53 -3.03 7.50 -10.51
C GLU A 53 -3.38 7.04 -9.09
N ARG A 54 -3.74 5.77 -8.95
CA ARG A 54 -4.16 5.16 -7.68
C ARG A 54 -3.26 5.58 -6.52
N THR A 55 -3.89 6.01 -5.43
CA THR A 55 -3.20 6.41 -4.19
C THR A 55 -3.83 5.65 -3.02
N VAL A 56 -2.98 5.07 -2.17
CA VAL A 56 -3.43 4.28 -1.03
C VAL A 56 -2.71 4.75 0.23
N VAL A 57 -3.47 4.94 1.31
CA VAL A 57 -2.91 5.20 2.64
C VAL A 57 -3.50 4.19 3.61
N VAL A 58 -2.62 3.47 4.30
CA VAL A 58 -3.01 2.49 5.31
C VAL A 58 -2.43 2.91 6.65
N GLU A 59 -3.27 2.92 7.68
CA GLU A 59 -2.87 3.26 9.05
C GLU A 59 -2.59 1.99 9.84
N PHE A 60 -1.51 2.00 10.59
CA PHE A 60 -1.15 0.93 11.54
C PHE A 60 -1.02 1.51 12.95
N PRO A 61 -1.23 0.69 13.99
CA PRO A 61 -1.15 1.17 15.37
C PRO A 61 0.24 1.62 15.80
N SER A 62 1.29 1.19 15.10
CA SER A 62 2.67 1.56 15.41
C SER A 62 3.55 1.40 14.19
N LEU A 63 4.74 2.01 14.24
CA LEU A 63 5.77 1.82 13.20
C LEU A 63 6.15 0.34 13.09
N GLN A 64 6.32 -0.34 14.23
CA GLN A 64 6.69 -1.75 14.22
C GLN A 64 5.63 -2.62 13.51
N ALA A 65 4.35 -2.35 13.77
CA ALA A 65 3.26 -3.07 13.11
C ALA A 65 3.29 -2.85 11.59
N ALA A 66 3.52 -1.62 11.15
CA ALA A 66 3.61 -1.29 9.72
C ALA A 66 4.77 -2.02 9.05
N VAL A 67 5.93 -2.04 9.69
CA VAL A 67 7.15 -2.70 9.19
C VAL A 67 6.94 -4.23 9.17
N ASP A 68 6.47 -4.80 10.27
CA ASP A 68 6.27 -6.25 10.37
C ASP A 68 5.27 -6.77 9.33
N THR A 69 4.20 -6.02 9.10
CA THR A 69 3.20 -6.39 8.09
C THR A 69 3.81 -6.40 6.69
N HIS A 70 4.64 -5.41 6.37
CA HIS A 70 5.32 -5.34 5.08
C HIS A 70 6.26 -6.53 4.86
N HIS A 71 6.87 -7.04 5.92
CA HIS A 71 7.78 -8.18 5.87
C HIS A 71 7.11 -9.52 6.16
N SER A 72 5.79 -9.54 6.41
CA SER A 72 5.06 -10.78 6.70
C SER A 72 5.00 -11.71 5.50
N ASP A 73 4.86 -13.02 5.76
CA ASP A 73 4.70 -14.01 4.71
C ASP A 73 3.44 -13.76 3.88
N ALA A 74 2.36 -13.34 4.54
CA ALA A 74 1.11 -13.03 3.85
C ALA A 74 1.29 -11.88 2.84
N TYR A 75 2.01 -10.83 3.21
CA TYR A 75 2.25 -9.71 2.28
C TYR A 75 3.25 -10.09 1.18
N LYS A 76 4.23 -10.94 1.49
CA LYS A 76 5.14 -11.47 0.46
C LYS A 76 4.40 -12.25 -0.61
N GLN A 77 3.36 -13.02 -0.24
CA GLN A 77 2.51 -13.70 -1.21
C GLN A 77 1.75 -12.71 -2.08
N ALA A 78 1.25 -11.61 -1.48
CA ALA A 78 0.60 -10.55 -2.25
C ALA A 78 1.58 -9.94 -3.26
N LEU A 79 2.80 -9.63 -2.83
CA LEU A 79 3.83 -9.08 -3.73
C LEU A 79 4.20 -10.05 -4.84
N ALA A 80 4.22 -11.35 -4.59
CA ALA A 80 4.47 -12.35 -5.63
C ALA A 80 3.38 -12.32 -6.70
N ALA A 81 2.11 -12.16 -6.29
CA ALA A 81 1.00 -12.04 -7.23
C ALA A 81 1.09 -10.74 -8.05
N LEU A 82 1.54 -9.64 -7.43
CA LEU A 82 1.71 -8.36 -8.11
C LEU A 82 2.85 -8.41 -9.14
N GLY A 83 3.96 -9.05 -8.80
CA GLY A 83 5.13 -9.15 -9.65
C GLY A 83 5.59 -7.78 -10.13
N ASN A 84 5.79 -7.64 -11.44
CA ASN A 84 6.18 -6.39 -12.08
C ASN A 84 4.97 -5.65 -12.70
N GLY A 85 3.77 -5.91 -12.20
CA GLY A 85 2.54 -5.39 -12.78
C GLY A 85 2.32 -3.90 -12.59
N VAL A 86 3.05 -3.26 -11.67
CA VAL A 86 2.92 -1.82 -11.41
C VAL A 86 4.28 -1.20 -11.14
N ASP A 87 4.35 0.12 -11.34
CA ASP A 87 5.40 0.98 -10.79
C ASP A 87 4.75 1.84 -9.73
N ARG A 88 5.31 1.85 -8.53
CA ARG A 88 4.75 2.63 -7.42
C ARG A 88 5.84 3.11 -6.47
N ASP A 89 5.57 4.23 -5.83
CA ASP A 89 6.33 4.77 -4.71
C ASP A 89 5.66 4.26 -3.44
N PHE A 90 6.37 3.46 -2.67
CA PHE A 90 5.85 2.86 -1.43
C PHE A 90 6.68 3.36 -0.26
N ARG A 91 6.03 3.99 0.72
CA ARG A 91 6.69 4.55 1.89
C ARG A 91 6.05 4.08 3.18
N ILE A 92 6.87 3.81 4.18
CA ILE A 92 6.42 3.56 5.55
C ILE A 92 6.87 4.76 6.37
N VAL A 93 5.92 5.49 6.96
CA VAL A 93 6.19 6.76 7.64
C VAL A 93 5.52 6.74 9.01
N GLU A 94 6.27 7.09 10.06
CA GLU A 94 5.70 7.25 11.39
C GLU A 94 4.89 8.56 11.44
N GLY A 95 3.74 8.50 12.08
CA GLY A 95 2.87 9.64 12.27
C GLY A 95 3.38 10.64 13.30
N VAL A 96 2.72 11.76 13.39
CA VAL A 96 3.05 12.81 14.36
C VAL A 96 2.50 12.55 15.76
#